data_59338aa108d322002af7f7ed61197b7c
#
_entry.id   59338aa108d322002af7f7ed61197b7c
#
_cell.length_a   1.000
_cell.length_b   1.000
_cell.length_c   1.000
_cell.angle_alpha   90.00
_cell.angle_beta   90.00
_cell.angle_gamma   90.00
#
_symmetry.space_group_name_H-M   'P 1'
#
loop_
_entity.id
_entity.type
_entity.pdbx_description
1 polymer ?
#
loop_
_entity_poly.entity_id
_entity_poly.type
_entity_poly.pdbx_seq_one_letter_code
_entity_poly.pdbx_strand_id
1 'polypeptide(L)'
;MSISNHLPKFHQHFILNFTIALVLVFLGSTAHPYYVGVTEVSIETAKKDIRVSCKLNMNDVQLNLSQTAGKAIDLSTITPANQLSLSALIQSGLTVQVGSKRINLAFLGYSVEDDAIWCFLEAKNIKYYPRISVCNNLLYNQFESQTHFIHCIVNSFIWLTNKIYKITI
;
A
#
# COMPACT_ATOMS: atom_id res chain seq x y z
N MET A 1 -45.17 10.25 49.94
CA MET A 1 -45.94 9.92 48.74
C MET A 1 -44.91 9.51 47.66
N SER A 2 -44.66 8.18 47.53
CA SER A 2 -43.64 7.66 46.64
C SER A 2 -44.30 7.33 45.30
N ILE A 3 -43.94 8.07 44.26
CA ILE A 3 -44.42 7.81 42.90
C ILE A 3 -43.45 6.76 42.29
N SER A 4 -43.90 5.51 42.30
CA SER A 4 -43.15 4.46 41.58
C SER A 4 -43.47 4.54 40.09
N ASN A 5 -42.57 5.10 39.31
CA ASN A 5 -42.64 5.11 37.86
C ASN A 5 -42.32 3.71 37.30
N HIS A 6 -43.28 2.78 37.35
CA HIS A 6 -43.20 1.53 36.62
C HIS A 6 -43.61 1.76 35.16
N LEU A 7 -42.66 1.82 34.26
CA LEU A 7 -42.94 1.75 32.82
C LEU A 7 -43.65 0.41 32.52
N PRO A 8 -44.73 0.42 31.73
CA PRO A 8 -45.45 -0.80 31.37
C PRO A 8 -44.50 -1.79 30.71
N LYS A 9 -44.58 -3.07 31.05
CA LYS A 9 -43.68 -4.16 30.57
C LYS A 9 -43.52 -4.16 29.06
N PHE A 10 -44.52 -3.77 28.30
CA PHE A 10 -44.47 -3.62 26.85
C PHE A 10 -43.41 -2.61 26.39
N HIS A 11 -43.28 -1.48 27.07
CA HIS A 11 -42.26 -0.46 26.75
C HIS A 11 -40.85 -0.94 27.09
N GLN A 12 -40.69 -1.73 28.15
CA GLN A 12 -39.38 -2.29 28.52
C GLN A 12 -38.90 -3.27 27.48
N HIS A 13 -39.72 -4.17 26.98
CA HIS A 13 -39.36 -5.12 25.93
C HIS A 13 -39.10 -4.41 24.60
N PHE A 14 -39.85 -3.37 24.25
CA PHE A 14 -39.64 -2.59 23.04
C PHE A 14 -38.31 -1.87 23.09
N ILE A 15 -37.99 -1.20 24.21
CA ILE A 15 -36.70 -0.53 24.40
C ILE A 15 -35.55 -1.53 24.33
N LEU A 16 -35.66 -2.67 25.01
CA LEU A 16 -34.63 -3.72 25.00
C LEU A 16 -34.38 -4.25 23.58
N ASN A 17 -35.43 -4.60 22.84
CA ASN A 17 -35.29 -5.12 21.47
C ASN A 17 -34.73 -4.06 20.51
N PHE A 18 -35.12 -2.80 20.66
CA PHE A 18 -34.59 -1.69 19.87
C PHE A 18 -33.11 -1.46 20.16
N THR A 19 -32.69 -1.54 21.43
CA THR A 19 -31.28 -1.41 21.81
C THR A 19 -30.44 -2.57 21.26
N ILE A 20 -30.95 -3.80 21.34
CA ILE A 20 -30.28 -4.97 20.78
C ILE A 20 -30.13 -4.83 19.25
N ALA A 21 -31.17 -4.41 18.54
CA ALA A 21 -31.13 -4.19 17.11
C ALA A 21 -30.09 -3.10 16.72
N LEU A 22 -30.05 -2.00 17.50
CA LEU A 22 -29.09 -0.92 17.30
C LEU A 22 -27.63 -1.41 17.50
N VAL A 23 -27.39 -2.20 18.56
CA VAL A 23 -26.06 -2.78 18.82
C VAL A 23 -25.64 -3.74 17.70
N LEU A 24 -26.56 -4.56 17.19
CA LEU A 24 -26.27 -5.48 16.07
C LEU A 24 -25.92 -4.75 14.76
N VAL A 25 -26.53 -3.59 14.51
CA VAL A 25 -26.18 -2.74 13.36
C VAL A 25 -24.75 -2.22 13.46
N PHE A 26 -24.31 -1.81 14.65
CA PHE A 26 -22.94 -1.34 14.85
C PHE A 26 -21.89 -2.46 14.84
N LEU A 27 -22.25 -3.68 15.22
CA LEU A 27 -21.35 -4.84 15.14
C LEU A 27 -21.17 -5.37 13.72
N GLY A 28 -22.06 -5.05 12.79
CA GLY A 28 -22.01 -5.50 11.38
C GLY A 28 -21.13 -4.64 10.47
N SER A 29 -20.59 -3.52 10.95
CA SER A 29 -19.71 -2.66 10.15
C SER A 29 -18.28 -3.22 10.13
N THR A 30 -18.06 -4.30 9.42
CA THR A 30 -16.70 -4.68 9.01
C THR A 30 -16.25 -3.66 7.96
N ALA A 31 -15.48 -2.66 8.39
CA ALA A 31 -14.75 -1.84 7.44
C ALA A 31 -13.88 -2.78 6.61
N HIS A 32 -14.18 -2.93 5.31
CA HIS A 32 -13.29 -3.66 4.41
C HIS A 32 -11.96 -2.92 4.40
N PRO A 33 -10.86 -3.54 4.81
CA PRO A 33 -9.57 -2.89 4.77
C PRO A 33 -9.23 -2.61 3.30
N TYR A 34 -9.03 -1.34 2.98
CA TYR A 34 -8.53 -0.92 1.67
C TYR A 34 -7.02 -1.08 1.66
N TYR A 35 -6.55 -2.09 0.95
CA TYR A 35 -5.12 -2.28 0.71
C TYR A 35 -4.70 -1.42 -0.49
N VAL A 36 -4.11 -0.26 -0.22
CA VAL A 36 -3.73 0.71 -1.25
C VAL A 36 -2.24 0.99 -1.20
N GLY A 37 -1.57 0.80 -2.33
CA GLY A 37 -0.20 1.25 -2.55
C GLY A 37 -0.15 2.37 -3.58
N VAL A 38 0.81 3.28 -3.45
CA VAL A 38 1.08 4.34 -4.41
C VAL A 38 2.51 4.20 -4.89
N THR A 39 2.71 4.20 -6.20
CA THR A 39 4.05 4.16 -6.80
C THR A 39 4.22 5.35 -7.73
N GLU A 40 5.19 6.18 -7.45
CA GLU A 40 5.59 7.27 -8.33
C GLU A 40 6.88 6.91 -9.05
N VAL A 41 6.88 7.06 -10.37
CA VAL A 41 8.05 6.83 -11.23
C VAL A 41 8.37 8.14 -11.94
N SER A 42 9.45 8.78 -11.55
CA SER A 42 9.95 10.01 -12.14
C SER A 42 11.10 9.70 -13.11
N ILE A 43 10.96 10.18 -14.34
CA ILE A 43 11.89 9.94 -15.45
C ILE A 43 12.40 11.25 -15.96
N GLU A 44 13.70 11.51 -15.76
CA GLU A 44 14.39 12.68 -16.26
C GLU A 44 15.30 12.29 -17.44
N THR A 45 14.81 12.45 -18.65
CA THR A 45 15.51 12.01 -19.86
C THR A 45 16.85 12.71 -20.06
N ALA A 46 16.93 14.01 -19.71
CA ALA A 46 18.18 14.79 -19.80
C ALA A 46 19.27 14.26 -18.85
N LYS A 47 18.88 13.84 -17.64
CA LYS A 47 19.79 13.26 -16.64
C LYS A 47 20.00 11.76 -16.85
N LYS A 48 19.18 11.13 -17.67
CA LYS A 48 19.15 9.67 -17.88
C LYS A 48 18.88 8.91 -16.59
N ASP A 49 18.04 9.47 -15.72
CA ASP A 49 17.71 8.95 -14.40
C ASP A 49 16.25 8.50 -14.35
N ILE A 50 16.02 7.41 -13.63
CA ILE A 50 14.70 6.96 -13.20
C ILE A 50 14.73 6.89 -11.67
N ARG A 51 13.77 7.56 -11.02
CA ARG A 51 13.55 7.48 -9.59
C ARG A 51 12.18 6.89 -9.32
N VAL A 52 12.11 6.04 -8.32
CA VAL A 52 10.87 5.42 -7.91
C VAL A 52 10.68 5.61 -6.42
N SER A 53 9.50 6.07 -6.04
CA SER A 53 9.02 6.01 -4.67
C SER A 53 7.80 5.10 -4.59
N CYS A 54 7.76 4.23 -3.59
CA CYS A 54 6.66 3.29 -3.40
C CYS A 54 6.14 3.41 -1.96
N LYS A 55 4.89 3.86 -1.81
CA LYS A 55 4.17 3.96 -0.54
C LYS A 55 3.32 2.72 -0.34
N LEU A 56 3.48 2.05 0.79
CA LEU A 56 2.69 0.90 1.22
C LEU A 56 2.24 1.07 2.67
N ASN A 57 1.19 0.38 3.08
CA ASN A 57 0.84 0.30 4.50
C ASN A 57 1.91 -0.50 5.25
N MET A 58 2.42 0.04 6.35
CA MET A 58 3.52 -0.55 7.10
C MET A 58 3.13 -1.90 7.74
N ASN A 59 1.91 -2.00 8.27
CA ASN A 59 1.45 -3.23 8.92
C ASN A 59 1.34 -4.39 7.91
N ASP A 60 0.87 -4.10 6.70
CA ASP A 60 0.75 -5.10 5.64
C ASP A 60 2.13 -5.62 5.19
N VAL A 61 3.09 -4.70 5.05
CA VAL A 61 4.47 -5.05 4.72
C VAL A 61 5.12 -5.85 5.85
N GLN A 62 4.95 -5.43 7.11
CA GLN A 62 5.45 -6.17 8.27
C GLN A 62 4.86 -7.57 8.36
N LEU A 63 3.56 -7.71 8.11
CA LEU A 63 2.89 -9.00 8.11
C LEU A 63 3.46 -9.93 7.02
N ASN A 64 3.62 -9.41 5.79
CA ASN A 64 4.19 -10.16 4.67
C ASN A 64 5.63 -10.62 4.97
N LEU A 65 6.48 -9.70 5.41
CA LEU A 65 7.88 -10.01 5.72
C LEU A 65 8.01 -10.96 6.91
N SER A 66 7.17 -10.79 7.94
CA SER A 66 7.16 -11.68 9.12
C SER A 66 6.77 -13.09 8.77
N GLN A 67 5.75 -13.28 7.93
CA GLN A 67 5.33 -14.59 7.44
C GLN A 67 6.44 -15.24 6.59
N THR A 68 7.08 -14.48 5.71
CA THR A 68 8.17 -14.97 4.87
C THR A 68 9.39 -15.37 5.68
N ALA A 69 9.70 -14.60 6.73
CA ALA A 69 10.88 -14.84 7.58
C ALA A 69 10.63 -15.85 8.71
N GLY A 70 9.38 -16.23 8.98
CA GLY A 70 8.99 -17.08 10.11
C GLY A 70 9.22 -16.46 11.49
N LYS A 71 9.36 -15.13 11.56
CA LYS A 71 9.56 -14.37 12.80
C LYS A 71 9.01 -12.95 12.66
N ALA A 72 8.66 -12.32 13.78
CA ALA A 72 8.20 -10.94 13.78
C ALA A 72 9.27 -9.98 13.24
N ILE A 73 8.86 -9.09 12.33
CA ILE A 73 9.68 -8.01 11.79
C ILE A 73 9.03 -6.68 12.16
N ASP A 74 9.81 -5.80 12.77
CA ASP A 74 9.43 -4.42 13.07
C ASP A 74 10.19 -3.46 12.15
N LEU A 75 9.45 -2.71 11.33
CA LEU A 75 9.99 -1.75 10.37
C LEU A 75 10.07 -0.32 10.92
N SER A 76 9.60 -0.07 12.14
CA SER A 76 9.68 1.25 12.77
C SER A 76 11.13 1.71 12.97
N THR A 77 12.05 0.75 13.12
CA THR A 77 13.48 0.99 13.22
C THR A 77 14.20 0.63 11.92
N ILE A 78 14.95 1.59 11.38
CA ILE A 78 15.74 1.38 10.16
C ILE A 78 17.01 0.60 10.52
N THR A 79 17.05 -0.66 10.08
CA THR A 79 18.21 -1.55 10.25
C THR A 79 18.69 -2.08 8.90
N PRO A 80 19.97 -2.51 8.77
CA PRO A 80 20.44 -3.15 7.55
C PRO A 80 19.63 -4.39 7.16
N ALA A 81 19.18 -5.19 8.13
CA ALA A 81 18.35 -6.36 7.90
C ALA A 81 16.98 -5.99 7.33
N ASN A 82 16.33 -4.96 7.90
CA ASN A 82 15.05 -4.45 7.40
C ASN A 82 15.19 -3.88 5.98
N GLN A 83 16.26 -3.14 5.71
CA GLN A 83 16.54 -2.62 4.37
C GLN A 83 16.72 -3.74 3.34
N LEU A 84 17.43 -4.81 3.70
CA LEU A 84 17.62 -5.96 2.82
C LEU A 84 16.30 -6.67 2.53
N SER A 85 15.49 -6.93 3.56
CA SER A 85 14.18 -7.58 3.43
C SER A 85 13.23 -6.76 2.57
N LEU A 86 13.16 -5.45 2.78
CA LEU A 86 12.35 -4.53 1.96
C LEU A 86 12.84 -4.47 0.52
N SER A 87 14.16 -4.36 0.33
CA SER A 87 14.75 -4.38 -1.02
C SER A 87 14.34 -5.64 -1.78
N ALA A 88 14.41 -6.81 -1.14
CA ALA A 88 14.01 -8.08 -1.75
C ALA A 88 12.52 -8.10 -2.10
N LEU A 89 11.65 -7.67 -1.17
CA LEU A 89 10.21 -7.57 -1.41
C LEU A 89 9.92 -6.64 -2.60
N ILE A 90 10.44 -5.42 -2.59
CA ILE A 90 10.17 -4.44 -3.66
C ILE A 90 10.67 -4.96 -5.02
N GLN A 91 11.86 -5.54 -5.08
CA GLN A 91 12.42 -6.08 -6.33
C GLN A 91 11.65 -7.29 -6.87
N SER A 92 10.97 -8.04 -6.00
CA SER A 92 10.14 -9.17 -6.41
C SER A 92 8.85 -8.77 -7.11
N GLY A 93 8.24 -7.66 -6.73
CA GLY A 93 6.92 -7.23 -7.19
C GLY A 93 6.90 -5.97 -8.05
N LEU A 94 7.94 -5.12 -7.99
CA LEU A 94 8.02 -3.89 -8.78
C LEU A 94 8.98 -4.06 -9.94
N THR A 95 8.51 -3.77 -11.15
CA THR A 95 9.32 -3.85 -12.37
C THR A 95 9.15 -2.60 -13.20
N VAL A 96 10.27 -2.01 -13.61
CA VAL A 96 10.32 -0.95 -14.61
C VAL A 96 11.07 -1.48 -15.85
N GLN A 97 10.48 -1.28 -17.02
CA GLN A 97 11.07 -1.62 -18.31
C GLN A 97 11.17 -0.38 -19.18
N VAL A 98 12.27 -0.26 -19.90
CA VAL A 98 12.49 0.77 -20.93
C VAL A 98 12.71 0.05 -22.27
N GLY A 99 11.78 0.24 -23.19
CA GLY A 99 11.66 -0.62 -24.36
C GLY A 99 11.35 -2.06 -23.96
N SER A 100 12.19 -3.01 -24.35
CA SER A 100 12.10 -4.43 -23.96
C SER A 100 13.00 -4.79 -22.77
N LYS A 101 13.80 -3.84 -22.27
CA LYS A 101 14.80 -4.11 -21.23
C LYS A 101 14.26 -3.80 -19.84
N ARG A 102 14.29 -4.78 -18.93
CA ARG A 102 14.07 -4.56 -17.51
C ARG A 102 15.22 -3.73 -16.93
N ILE A 103 14.86 -2.68 -16.18
CA ILE A 103 15.81 -1.80 -15.51
C ILE A 103 16.07 -2.33 -14.11
N ASN A 104 17.35 -2.42 -13.76
CA ASN A 104 17.74 -2.72 -12.40
C ASN A 104 17.67 -1.44 -11.57
N LEU A 105 16.75 -1.42 -10.61
CA LEU A 105 16.56 -0.33 -9.66
C LEU A 105 17.39 -0.60 -8.40
N ALA A 106 18.32 0.28 -8.10
CA ALA A 106 19.05 0.24 -6.83
C ALA A 106 18.13 0.71 -5.70
N PHE A 107 17.96 -0.09 -4.65
CA PHE A 107 17.24 0.30 -3.46
C PHE A 107 18.09 1.28 -2.64
N LEU A 108 17.56 2.47 -2.37
CA LEU A 108 18.27 3.53 -1.63
C LEU A 108 17.99 3.50 -0.15
N GLY A 109 16.83 2.98 0.24
CA GLY A 109 16.37 2.94 1.62
C GLY A 109 14.88 3.13 1.73
N TYR A 110 14.42 3.32 2.97
CA TYR A 110 13.01 3.60 3.26
C TYR A 110 12.87 4.62 4.38
N SER A 111 11.70 5.24 4.47
CA SER A 111 11.25 6.03 5.62
C SER A 111 9.89 5.53 6.10
N VAL A 112 9.60 5.81 7.36
CA VAL A 112 8.29 5.55 7.98
C VAL A 112 7.62 6.88 8.24
N GLU A 113 6.37 7.01 7.86
CA GLU A 113 5.53 8.17 8.08
C GLU A 113 4.13 7.69 8.46
N ASP A 114 3.75 7.90 9.70
CA ASP A 114 2.54 7.37 10.33
C ASP A 114 2.43 5.84 10.18
N ASP A 115 1.42 5.35 9.48
CA ASP A 115 1.19 3.94 9.17
C ASP A 115 1.72 3.52 7.80
N ALA A 116 2.46 4.39 7.13
CA ALA A 116 3.01 4.16 5.80
C ALA A 116 4.52 3.94 5.82
N ILE A 117 4.97 3.08 4.91
CA ILE A 117 6.37 2.91 4.57
C ILE A 117 6.62 3.42 3.15
N TRP A 118 7.61 4.28 3.00
CA TRP A 118 8.06 4.82 1.74
C TRP A 118 9.39 4.18 1.34
N CYS A 119 9.41 3.43 0.26
CA CYS A 119 10.61 2.83 -0.29
C CYS A 119 11.12 3.64 -1.47
N PHE A 120 12.42 3.90 -1.51
CA PHE A 120 13.07 4.72 -2.54
C PHE A 120 14.05 3.90 -3.37
N LEU A 121 13.95 4.04 -4.69
CA LEU A 121 14.83 3.33 -5.63
C LEU A 121 15.26 4.28 -6.75
N GLU A 122 16.40 3.98 -7.36
CA GLU A 122 16.88 4.72 -8.52
C GLU A 122 17.57 3.83 -9.56
N ALA A 123 17.60 4.31 -10.79
CA ALA A 123 18.48 3.81 -11.82
C ALA A 123 19.08 4.97 -12.59
N LYS A 124 20.39 4.90 -12.86
CA LYS A 124 21.17 5.94 -13.57
C LYS A 124 21.68 5.43 -14.92
N ASN A 125 22.06 6.37 -15.77
CA ASN A 125 22.64 6.10 -17.09
C ASN A 125 21.71 5.28 -17.99
N ILE A 126 20.39 5.50 -17.86
CA ILE A 126 19.40 4.82 -18.66
C ILE A 126 19.36 5.41 -20.07
N LYS A 127 19.56 4.57 -21.07
CA LYS A 127 19.28 4.97 -22.45
C LYS A 127 17.76 5.12 -22.60
N TYR A 128 17.33 6.30 -23.03
CA TYR A 128 15.91 6.56 -23.25
C TYR A 128 15.38 5.78 -24.46
N TYR A 129 14.22 5.21 -24.30
CA TYR A 129 13.41 4.61 -25.35
C TYR A 129 11.97 5.17 -25.25
N PRO A 130 11.25 5.28 -26.37
CA PRO A 130 9.92 5.91 -26.39
C PRO A 130 8.83 5.07 -25.71
N ARG A 131 9.19 3.96 -25.08
CA ARG A 131 8.25 3.10 -24.36
C ARG A 131 8.79 2.75 -22.99
N ILE A 132 8.02 3.08 -21.96
CA ILE A 132 8.30 2.72 -20.58
C ILE A 132 7.12 1.93 -20.06
N SER A 133 7.38 0.82 -19.38
CA SER A 133 6.36 0.01 -18.73
C SER A 133 6.70 -0.13 -17.26
N VAL A 134 5.71 0.10 -16.40
CA VAL A 134 5.79 -0.11 -14.96
C VAL A 134 4.77 -1.16 -14.57
N CYS A 135 5.20 -2.16 -13.80
CA CYS A 135 4.34 -3.18 -13.25
C CYS A 135 4.58 -3.26 -11.74
N ASN A 136 3.51 -3.25 -10.96
CA ASN A 136 3.56 -3.39 -9.51
C ASN A 136 2.56 -4.47 -9.06
N ASN A 137 3.08 -5.59 -8.55
CA ASN A 137 2.30 -6.71 -7.98
C ASN A 137 2.62 -6.90 -6.49
N LEU A 138 3.15 -5.89 -5.83
CA LEU A 138 3.49 -6.00 -4.41
C LEU A 138 2.26 -6.38 -3.59
N LEU A 139 2.44 -7.32 -2.69
CA LEU A 139 1.44 -7.80 -1.74
C LEU A 139 0.19 -8.47 -2.34
N TYR A 140 0.09 -8.63 -3.66
CA TYR A 140 -1.08 -9.29 -4.29
C TYR A 140 -1.30 -10.73 -3.84
N ASN A 141 -0.21 -11.47 -3.62
CA ASN A 141 -0.32 -12.86 -3.19
C ASN A 141 -0.89 -13.00 -1.77
N GLN A 142 -0.89 -11.93 -1.00
CA GLN A 142 -1.35 -11.90 0.38
C GLN A 142 -2.71 -11.21 0.53
N PHE A 143 -2.97 -10.19 -0.27
CA PHE A 143 -4.18 -9.38 -0.20
C PHE A 143 -4.82 -9.30 -1.59
N GLU A 144 -5.87 -10.09 -1.84
CA GLU A 144 -6.57 -10.12 -3.14
C GLU A 144 -7.17 -8.77 -3.54
N SER A 145 -7.52 -7.93 -2.55
CA SER A 145 -8.07 -6.59 -2.77
C SER A 145 -7.01 -5.50 -2.89
N GLN A 146 -5.72 -5.86 -2.89
CA GLN A 146 -4.63 -4.89 -3.06
C GLN A 146 -4.83 -4.07 -4.33
N THR A 147 -4.68 -2.76 -4.21
CA THR A 147 -4.78 -1.81 -5.33
C THR A 147 -3.53 -0.95 -5.37
N HIS A 148 -2.95 -0.76 -6.55
CA HIS A 148 -1.82 0.14 -6.75
C HIS A 148 -2.20 1.29 -7.67
N PHE A 149 -1.93 2.52 -7.22
CA PHE A 149 -1.93 3.70 -8.08
C PHE A 149 -0.51 3.93 -8.57
N ILE A 150 -0.34 4.00 -9.88
CA ILE A 150 0.96 4.25 -10.50
C ILE A 150 0.93 5.62 -11.15
N HIS A 151 1.81 6.51 -10.68
CA HIS A 151 2.02 7.84 -11.23
C HIS A 151 3.34 7.85 -11.98
N CYS A 152 3.30 8.15 -13.26
CA CYS A 152 4.51 8.32 -14.05
C CYS A 152 4.69 9.79 -14.42
N ILE A 153 5.84 10.34 -14.13
CA ILE A 153 6.23 11.72 -14.44
C ILE A 153 7.40 11.65 -15.41
N VAL A 154 7.19 12.16 -16.61
CA VAL A 154 8.24 12.22 -17.65
C VAL A 154 8.52 13.66 -17.95
N ASN A 155 9.73 14.16 -17.63
CA ASN A 155 10.14 15.54 -17.86
C ASN A 155 9.08 16.56 -17.40
N SER A 156 8.52 16.37 -16.19
CA SER A 156 7.47 17.22 -15.58
C SER A 156 6.04 17.03 -16.16
N PHE A 157 5.81 16.14 -17.12
CA PHE A 157 4.45 15.76 -17.54
C PHE A 157 3.96 14.58 -16.71
N ILE A 158 2.76 14.72 -16.13
CA ILE A 158 2.18 13.71 -15.24
C ILE A 158 1.24 12.80 -16.03
N TRP A 159 1.47 11.49 -15.95
CA TRP A 159 0.58 10.44 -16.46
C TRP A 159 0.01 9.66 -15.28
N LEU A 160 -1.30 9.74 -15.08
CA LEU A 160 -2.01 9.07 -13.99
C LEU A 160 -2.71 7.83 -14.51
N THR A 161 -2.61 6.72 -13.78
CA THR A 161 -3.47 5.57 -14.02
C THR A 161 -4.02 5.03 -12.71
N ASN A 162 -5.31 4.79 -12.70
CA ASN A 162 -6.01 4.14 -11.61
C ASN A 162 -6.09 2.64 -11.86
N LYS A 163 -5.70 1.85 -10.87
CA LYS A 163 -5.97 0.41 -10.80
C LYS A 163 -5.33 -0.43 -11.92
N ILE A 164 -4.03 -0.29 -12.15
CA ILE A 164 -3.34 -1.10 -13.18
C ILE A 164 -2.06 -1.69 -12.61
N TYR A 165 -1.92 -3.02 -12.78
CA TYR A 165 -0.70 -3.77 -12.55
C TYR A 165 0.44 -3.37 -13.50
N LYS A 166 0.10 -2.70 -14.62
CA LYS A 166 1.06 -2.32 -15.65
C LYS A 166 0.59 -1.07 -16.39
N ILE A 167 1.45 -0.07 -16.47
CA ILE A 167 1.33 1.08 -17.37
C ILE A 167 2.40 0.97 -18.46
N THR A 168 2.07 1.41 -19.66
CA THR A 168 3.03 1.60 -20.75
C THR A 168 2.82 3.00 -21.33
N ILE A 169 3.89 3.79 -21.40
CA ILE A 169 3.91 5.18 -21.88
C ILE A 169 4.82 5.23 -23.10
#